data_dd22f6c34d95473b5e82a77f8376ec85
#
_entry.id   dd22f6c34d95473b5e82a77f8376ec85
#
_cell.length_a   1.000
_cell.length_b   1.000
_cell.length_c   1.000
_cell.angle_alpha   90.00
_cell.angle_beta   90.00
_cell.angle_gamma   90.00
#
_symmetry.space_group_name_H-M   'P 1'
#
loop_
_entity.id
_entity.type
_entity.pdbx_description
1 polymer ?
#
loop_
_entity_poly.entity_id
_entity_poly.type
_entity_poly.pdbx_seq_one_letter_code
_entity_poly.pdbx_strand_id
1 'polypeptide(L)'
;MIKKIVKKILKSFGWSLVKISRRVPKEYVNQEPNIEEIKIIMKSKGVLHLGAHRGKEALIYNWFNKRVLWIEAIPEIYEDLENHIKFFYNQKSIKALLGKENKKNVDFYISNKDSSCSSIFDLSEDVKKGKLWKKQKVKMLKKIKL
;
A
#
# COMPACT_ATOMS: atom_id res chain seq x y z
N MET A 1 -30.77 -13.88 8.03
CA MET A 1 -30.67 -14.86 9.14
C MET A 1 -29.48 -15.82 8.96
N ILE A 2 -29.35 -16.52 7.86
CA ILE A 2 -28.29 -17.53 7.56
C ILE A 2 -26.86 -16.99 7.76
N LYS A 3 -26.55 -15.78 7.28
CA LYS A 3 -25.18 -15.18 7.42
C LYS A 3 -24.73 -15.01 8.88
N LYS A 4 -25.67 -14.74 9.81
CA LYS A 4 -25.32 -14.61 11.24
C LYS A 4 -25.02 -15.98 11.88
N ILE A 5 -25.75 -17.02 11.47
CA ILE A 5 -25.55 -18.39 11.95
C ILE A 5 -24.21 -18.92 11.46
N VAL A 6 -23.91 -18.79 10.17
CA VAL A 6 -22.64 -19.22 9.58
C VAL A 6 -21.46 -18.51 10.24
N LYS A 7 -21.55 -17.19 10.51
CA LYS A 7 -20.49 -16.47 11.25
C LYS A 7 -20.30 -17.01 12.67
N LYS A 8 -21.38 -17.39 13.37
CA LYS A 8 -21.30 -17.94 14.73
C LYS A 8 -20.64 -19.32 14.75
N ILE A 9 -21.00 -20.19 13.81
CA ILE A 9 -20.42 -21.51 13.65
C ILE A 9 -18.91 -21.41 13.30
N LEU A 10 -18.54 -20.59 12.31
CA LEU A 10 -17.15 -20.43 11.93
C LEU A 10 -16.31 -19.87 13.10
N LYS A 11 -16.86 -18.94 13.87
CA LYS A 11 -16.17 -18.37 15.03
C LYS A 11 -15.91 -19.42 16.14
N SER A 12 -16.79 -20.41 16.33
CA SER A 12 -16.57 -21.50 17.30
C SER A 12 -15.44 -22.44 16.89
N PHE A 13 -15.06 -22.47 15.60
CA PHE A 13 -13.90 -23.21 15.08
C PHE A 13 -12.66 -22.32 14.89
N GLY A 14 -12.64 -21.09 15.43
CA GLY A 14 -11.52 -20.17 15.27
C GLY A 14 -11.45 -19.48 13.89
N TRP A 15 -12.48 -19.63 13.05
CA TRP A 15 -12.55 -19.02 11.70
C TRP A 15 -13.37 -17.75 11.70
N SER A 16 -12.97 -16.77 10.91
CA SER A 16 -13.79 -15.57 10.68
C SER A 16 -14.05 -15.38 9.20
N LEU A 17 -15.32 -15.06 8.84
CA LEU A 17 -15.66 -14.62 7.50
C LEU A 17 -15.32 -13.14 7.34
N VAL A 18 -14.27 -12.86 6.58
CA VAL A 18 -13.93 -11.52 6.12
C VAL A 18 -14.56 -11.31 4.75
N LYS A 19 -15.32 -10.22 4.58
CA LYS A 19 -15.79 -9.82 3.26
C LYS A 19 -14.60 -9.29 2.47
N ILE A 20 -14.03 -10.12 1.62
CA ILE A 20 -13.01 -9.67 0.66
C ILE A 20 -13.74 -8.70 -0.27
N SER A 21 -13.31 -7.44 -0.26
CA SER A 21 -13.83 -6.44 -1.17
C SER A 21 -13.60 -6.92 -2.61
N ARG A 22 -14.64 -6.88 -3.46
CA ARG A 22 -14.51 -7.19 -4.90
C ARG A 22 -13.54 -6.26 -5.64
N ARG A 23 -13.00 -5.25 -4.94
CA ARG A 23 -12.04 -4.27 -5.47
C ARG A 23 -10.58 -4.66 -5.29
N VAL A 24 -10.27 -5.73 -4.57
CA VAL A 24 -8.90 -6.28 -4.56
C VAL A 24 -8.76 -7.10 -5.83
N PRO A 25 -7.91 -6.70 -6.78
CA PRO A 25 -7.64 -7.49 -7.96
C PRO A 25 -7.25 -8.92 -7.57
N LYS A 26 -7.73 -9.93 -8.31
CA LYS A 26 -7.49 -11.35 -7.98
C LYS A 26 -6.01 -11.70 -7.88
N GLU A 27 -5.17 -11.01 -8.66
CA GLU A 27 -3.71 -11.11 -8.64
C GLU A 27 -3.07 -10.80 -7.29
N TYR A 28 -3.76 -10.04 -6.41
CA TYR A 28 -3.26 -9.69 -5.07
C TYR A 28 -3.76 -10.63 -3.97
N VAL A 29 -4.74 -11.46 -4.29
CA VAL A 29 -5.30 -12.43 -3.31
C VAL A 29 -4.43 -13.68 -3.21
N ASN A 30 -3.66 -13.99 -4.26
CA ASN A 30 -2.93 -15.25 -4.41
C ASN A 30 -1.43 -15.14 -4.10
N GLN A 31 -0.94 -14.02 -3.57
CA GLN A 31 0.45 -13.94 -3.13
C GLN A 31 0.57 -14.58 -1.74
N GLU A 32 1.10 -15.79 -1.70
CA GLU A 32 1.49 -16.41 -0.44
C GLU A 32 2.69 -15.65 0.15
N PRO A 33 2.54 -15.07 1.34
CA PRO A 33 3.65 -14.36 1.97
C PRO A 33 4.75 -15.37 2.34
N ASN A 34 6.00 -14.96 2.18
CA ASN A 34 7.14 -15.74 2.62
C ASN A 34 7.07 -15.97 4.14
N ILE A 35 7.38 -17.16 4.60
CA ILE A 35 7.38 -17.54 6.04
C ILE A 35 8.25 -16.57 6.87
N GLU A 36 9.38 -16.11 6.35
CA GLU A 36 10.24 -15.14 7.03
C GLU A 36 9.59 -13.77 7.17
N GLU A 37 8.88 -13.29 6.14
CA GLU A 37 8.10 -12.06 6.20
C GLU A 37 7.00 -12.16 7.26
N ILE A 38 6.30 -13.28 7.33
CA ILE A 38 5.30 -13.53 8.37
C ILE A 38 5.91 -13.45 9.76
N LYS A 39 7.05 -14.09 9.99
CA LYS A 39 7.75 -14.05 11.29
C LYS A 39 8.14 -12.63 11.69
N ILE A 40 8.62 -11.81 10.74
CA ILE A 40 8.97 -10.41 10.97
C ILE A 40 7.70 -9.61 11.32
N ILE A 41 6.64 -9.77 10.54
CA ILE A 41 5.36 -9.11 10.80
C ILE A 41 4.84 -9.49 12.20
N MET A 42 4.84 -10.76 12.55
CA MET A 42 4.37 -11.22 13.87
C MET A 42 5.12 -10.58 15.03
N LYS A 43 6.43 -10.43 14.92
CA LYS A 43 7.30 -9.86 15.97
C LYS A 43 7.25 -8.33 16.03
N SER A 44 6.83 -7.66 14.95
CA SER A 44 6.78 -6.19 14.88
C SER A 44 5.69 -5.60 15.78
N LYS A 45 5.92 -4.41 16.33
CA LYS A 45 4.90 -3.62 17.06
C LYS A 45 3.98 -2.84 16.11
N GLY A 46 4.40 -2.62 14.88
CA GLY A 46 3.70 -1.94 13.81
C GLY A 46 4.54 -1.93 12.54
N VAL A 47 3.99 -1.41 11.45
CA VAL A 47 4.62 -1.37 10.14
C VAL A 47 4.64 0.05 9.61
N LEU A 48 5.80 0.49 9.12
CA LEU A 48 5.95 1.66 8.29
C LEU A 48 6.24 1.18 6.86
N HIS A 49 5.28 1.32 5.96
CA HIS A 49 5.40 0.85 4.59
C HIS A 49 5.67 2.03 3.64
N LEU A 50 6.87 2.07 3.06
CA LEU A 50 7.31 3.13 2.16
C LEU A 50 7.16 2.66 0.71
N GLY A 51 6.61 3.51 -0.16
CA GLY A 51 6.28 3.12 -1.53
C GLY A 51 5.15 2.10 -1.55
N ALA A 52 4.07 2.45 -0.88
CA ALA A 52 2.97 1.53 -0.57
C ALA A 52 2.21 1.01 -1.79
N HIS A 53 2.33 1.71 -2.92
CA HIS A 53 1.57 1.41 -4.10
C HIS A 53 0.06 1.26 -3.76
N ARG A 54 -0.62 0.21 -4.17
CA ARG A 54 -2.03 -0.06 -3.86
C ARG A 54 -2.27 -0.81 -2.56
N GLY A 55 -1.22 -1.00 -1.73
CA GLY A 55 -1.35 -1.66 -0.42
C GLY A 55 -1.68 -3.15 -0.50
N LYS A 56 -0.99 -3.91 -1.33
CA LYS A 56 -1.22 -5.36 -1.52
C LYS A 56 -1.21 -6.14 -0.20
N GLU A 57 -0.34 -5.73 0.71
CA GLU A 57 -0.08 -6.38 1.99
C GLU A 57 -1.08 -5.96 3.08
N ALA A 58 -2.02 -5.07 2.78
CA ALA A 58 -2.96 -4.53 3.76
C ALA A 58 -3.77 -5.62 4.47
N LEU A 59 -4.15 -6.66 3.74
CA LEU A 59 -4.92 -7.76 4.29
C LEU A 59 -4.10 -8.58 5.29
N ILE A 60 -2.82 -8.85 4.99
CA ILE A 60 -1.96 -9.62 5.88
C ILE A 60 -1.63 -8.82 7.15
N TYR A 61 -1.35 -7.52 7.04
CA TYR A 61 -1.13 -6.66 8.20
C TYR A 61 -2.37 -6.58 9.09
N ASN A 62 -3.54 -6.52 8.49
CA ASN A 62 -4.80 -6.56 9.24
C ASN A 62 -5.02 -7.89 9.92
N TRP A 63 -4.67 -9.01 9.28
CA TRP A 63 -4.78 -10.34 9.86
C TRP A 63 -3.96 -10.46 11.15
N PHE A 64 -2.74 -9.92 11.15
CA PHE A 64 -1.88 -9.88 12.34
C PHE A 64 -2.17 -8.68 13.26
N ASN A 65 -3.28 -7.96 13.03
CA ASN A 65 -3.70 -6.80 13.81
C ASN A 65 -2.59 -5.74 13.97
N LYS A 66 -1.82 -5.47 12.91
CA LYS A 66 -0.73 -4.50 12.96
C LYS A 66 -1.23 -3.09 12.72
N ARG A 67 -0.68 -2.13 13.49
CA ARG A 67 -0.79 -0.72 13.16
C ARG A 67 0.12 -0.43 11.98
N VAL A 68 -0.44 0.14 10.91
CA VAL A 68 0.32 0.40 9.69
C VAL A 68 0.22 1.88 9.30
N LEU A 69 1.37 2.46 8.98
CA LEU A 69 1.44 3.74 8.28
C LEU A 69 1.98 3.51 6.89
N TRP A 70 1.14 3.77 5.90
CA TRP A 70 1.45 3.67 4.49
C TRP A 70 1.89 5.02 3.94
N ILE A 71 2.92 5.03 3.09
CA ILE A 71 3.40 6.23 2.43
C ILE A 71 3.48 5.98 0.94
N GLU A 72 2.74 6.78 0.18
CA GLU A 72 2.70 6.71 -1.28
C GLU A 72 2.80 8.12 -1.85
N ALA A 73 3.63 8.28 -2.89
CA ALA A 73 3.90 9.58 -3.49
C ALA A 73 2.98 9.91 -4.65
N ILE A 74 2.56 8.91 -5.41
CA ILE A 74 1.79 9.07 -6.66
C ILE A 74 0.32 9.30 -6.33
N PRO A 75 -0.27 10.46 -6.68
CA PRO A 75 -1.63 10.81 -6.27
C PRO A 75 -2.69 9.78 -6.63
N GLU A 76 -2.70 9.30 -7.88
CA GLU A 76 -3.71 8.34 -8.35
C GLU A 76 -3.59 6.99 -7.62
N ILE A 77 -2.36 6.54 -7.38
CA ILE A 77 -2.09 5.29 -6.64
C ILE A 77 -2.44 5.45 -5.16
N TYR A 78 -2.17 6.63 -4.59
CA TYR A 78 -2.55 6.93 -3.22
C TYR A 78 -4.07 6.88 -3.02
N GLU A 79 -4.87 7.37 -3.97
CA GLU A 79 -6.33 7.28 -3.91
C GLU A 79 -6.82 5.82 -3.94
N ASP A 80 -6.19 4.98 -4.78
CA ASP A 80 -6.44 3.54 -4.79
C ASP A 80 -6.09 2.89 -3.45
N LEU A 81 -4.94 3.26 -2.87
CA LEU A 81 -4.50 2.79 -1.55
C LEU A 81 -5.50 3.19 -0.47
N GLU A 82 -5.91 4.47 -0.38
CA GLU A 82 -6.89 4.93 0.61
C GLU A 82 -8.21 4.17 0.48
N ASN A 83 -8.69 4.00 -0.75
CA ASN A 83 -9.91 3.23 -1.01
C ASN A 83 -9.79 1.76 -0.58
N HIS A 84 -8.59 1.20 -0.67
CA HIS A 84 -8.32 -0.17 -0.25
C HIS A 84 -8.26 -0.28 1.28
N ILE A 85 -7.50 0.58 1.95
CA ILE A 85 -7.24 0.46 3.39
C ILE A 85 -8.34 1.04 4.29
N LYS A 86 -9.28 1.83 3.77
CA LYS A 86 -10.34 2.51 4.57
C LYS A 86 -11.19 1.57 5.44
N PHE A 87 -11.18 0.27 5.15
CA PHE A 87 -11.90 -0.74 5.95
C PHE A 87 -11.07 -1.31 7.10
N PHE A 88 -9.79 -0.91 7.22
CA PHE A 88 -8.87 -1.40 8.25
C PHE A 88 -8.59 -0.26 9.24
N TYR A 89 -9.24 -0.31 10.41
CA TYR A 89 -9.19 0.76 11.42
C TYR A 89 -7.79 1.07 11.97
N ASN A 90 -6.87 0.10 11.87
CA ASN A 90 -5.49 0.17 12.35
C ASN A 90 -4.48 0.59 11.27
N GLN A 91 -4.96 0.98 10.07
CA GLN A 91 -4.13 1.37 8.94
C GLN A 91 -4.43 2.82 8.53
N LYS A 92 -3.37 3.59 8.30
CA LYS A 92 -3.44 4.99 7.89
C LYS A 92 -2.47 5.23 6.74
N SER A 93 -2.75 6.21 5.90
CA SER A 93 -1.90 6.59 4.78
C SER A 93 -1.49 8.05 4.81
N ILE A 94 -0.36 8.35 4.18
CA ILE A 94 0.12 9.70 3.94
C ILE A 94 0.57 9.80 2.48
N LYS A 95 0.02 10.80 1.76
CA LYS A 95 0.43 11.12 0.40
C LYS A 95 1.71 11.95 0.44
N ALA A 96 2.86 11.30 0.28
CA ALA A 96 4.15 11.95 0.28
C ALA A 96 5.25 11.12 -0.35
N LEU A 97 6.27 11.81 -0.86
CA LEU A 97 7.59 11.26 -1.12
C LEU A 97 8.49 11.58 0.07
N LEU A 98 9.24 10.61 0.56
CA LEU A 98 10.24 10.87 1.60
C LEU A 98 11.57 11.31 0.99
N GLY A 99 12.17 12.34 1.54
CA GLY A 99 13.41 12.88 1.03
C GLY A 99 14.20 13.70 2.05
N LYS A 100 15.29 14.32 1.60
CA LYS A 100 16.23 15.07 2.48
C LYS A 100 15.63 16.36 3.04
N GLU A 101 14.61 16.91 2.41
CA GLU A 101 14.04 18.21 2.71
C GLU A 101 12.52 18.25 2.51
N ASN A 102 11.88 19.31 3.03
CA ASN A 102 10.47 19.54 2.77
C ASN A 102 10.32 20.37 1.50
N LYS A 103 9.71 19.82 0.47
CA LYS A 103 9.36 20.53 -0.76
C LYS A 103 7.91 20.27 -1.14
N LYS A 104 7.19 21.33 -1.53
CA LYS A 104 5.78 21.20 -1.95
C LYS A 104 5.64 20.57 -3.35
N ASN A 105 6.61 20.84 -4.23
CA ASN A 105 6.56 20.41 -5.63
C ASN A 105 7.92 19.84 -6.03
N VAL A 106 8.00 18.55 -6.20
CA VAL A 106 9.17 17.85 -6.71
C VAL A 106 8.75 17.12 -7.99
N ASP A 107 9.58 17.21 -9.02
CA ASP A 107 9.37 16.45 -10.24
C ASP A 107 9.55 14.96 -9.94
N PHE A 108 8.57 14.16 -10.34
CA PHE A 108 8.56 12.73 -10.13
C PHE A 108 8.19 12.05 -11.45
N TYR A 109 9.02 11.14 -11.88
CA TYR A 109 8.84 10.41 -13.14
C TYR A 109 8.15 9.09 -12.85
N ILE A 110 6.96 8.91 -13.41
CA ILE A 110 6.08 7.76 -13.17
C ILE A 110 6.11 6.85 -14.38
N SER A 111 6.41 5.57 -14.17
CA SER A 111 6.32 4.56 -15.21
C SER A 111 4.87 4.31 -15.63
N ASN A 112 4.59 4.32 -16.93
CA ASN A 112 3.25 4.07 -17.45
C ASN A 112 2.83 2.59 -17.41
N LYS A 113 3.76 1.65 -17.15
CA LYS A 113 3.40 0.22 -17.11
C LYS A 113 2.67 -0.15 -15.83
N ASP A 114 3.30 0.09 -14.68
CA ASP A 114 2.78 -0.34 -13.39
C ASP A 114 3.10 0.63 -12.25
N SER A 115 3.79 1.73 -12.56
CA SER A 115 4.26 2.75 -11.61
C SER A 115 5.32 2.26 -10.61
N SER A 116 5.73 1.00 -10.65
CA SER A 116 6.66 0.40 -9.68
C SER A 116 8.10 0.91 -9.81
N CYS A 117 8.48 1.37 -11.00
CA CYS A 117 9.83 1.90 -11.30
C CYS A 117 9.90 3.43 -11.29
N SER A 118 9.04 4.11 -10.54
CA SER A 118 8.97 5.57 -10.50
C SER A 118 10.13 6.18 -9.71
N SER A 119 10.62 7.38 -10.12
CA SER A 119 11.84 7.99 -9.57
C SER A 119 11.80 9.52 -9.55
N ILE A 120 12.59 10.11 -8.62
CA ILE A 120 12.91 11.55 -8.61
C ILE A 120 14.08 11.91 -9.52
N PHE A 121 14.85 10.91 -9.95
CA PHE A 121 16.00 11.15 -10.83
C PHE A 121 15.53 11.34 -12.26
N ASP A 122 16.18 12.23 -12.97
CA ASP A 122 15.93 12.43 -14.39
C ASP A 122 16.28 11.17 -15.17
N LEU A 123 15.48 10.89 -16.17
CA LEU A 123 15.63 9.70 -16.99
C LEU A 123 16.67 9.95 -18.07
N SER A 124 17.45 8.91 -18.44
CA SER A 124 18.34 9.00 -19.59
C SER A 124 17.53 9.31 -20.87
N GLU A 125 18.20 9.96 -21.85
CA GLU A 125 17.57 10.34 -23.11
C GLU A 125 16.93 9.14 -23.86
N ASP A 126 17.54 7.96 -23.76
CA ASP A 126 17.02 6.74 -24.41
C ASP A 126 15.72 6.27 -23.76
N VAL A 127 15.59 6.41 -22.45
CA VAL A 127 14.36 6.07 -21.69
C VAL A 127 13.26 7.08 -21.97
N LYS A 128 13.59 8.37 -22.13
CA LYS A 128 12.63 9.44 -22.46
C LYS A 128 11.99 9.23 -23.83
N LYS A 129 12.76 8.76 -24.84
CA LYS A 129 12.28 8.49 -26.20
C LYS A 129 11.15 7.46 -26.24
N GLY A 130 11.10 6.54 -25.29
CA GLY A 130 10.12 5.43 -25.26
C GLY A 130 8.68 5.83 -24.86
N LYS A 131 8.37 7.10 -24.53
CA LYS A 131 7.04 7.59 -24.10
C LYS A 131 6.41 6.77 -22.95
N LEU A 132 7.21 6.02 -22.20
CA LEU A 132 6.74 5.12 -21.15
C LEU A 132 6.63 5.80 -19.77
N TRP A 133 6.80 7.12 -19.72
CA TRP A 133 6.92 7.88 -18.46
C TRP A 133 6.05 9.13 -18.49
N LYS A 134 5.39 9.39 -17.36
CA LYS A 134 4.63 10.60 -17.08
C LYS A 134 5.37 11.40 -16.00
N LYS A 135 5.56 12.70 -16.22
CA LYS A 135 6.10 13.61 -15.20
C LYS A 135 4.99 14.20 -14.38
N GLN A 136 5.11 14.14 -13.05
CA GLN A 136 4.11 14.68 -12.12
C GLN A 136 4.78 15.40 -10.95
N LYS A 137 4.09 16.39 -10.37
CA LYS A 137 4.52 17.07 -9.16
C LYS A 137 4.05 16.32 -7.92
N VAL A 138 4.96 16.02 -7.01
CA VAL A 138 4.65 15.36 -5.74
C VAL A 138 5.20 16.16 -4.56
N LYS A 139 4.59 15.98 -3.38
CA LYS A 139 5.06 16.59 -2.13
C LYS A 139 6.16 15.74 -1.51
N MET A 140 7.29 16.36 -1.21
CA MET A 140 8.38 15.71 -0.48
C MET A 140 8.37 16.13 0.99
N LEU A 141 8.55 15.18 1.89
CA LEU A 141 8.67 15.40 3.34
C LEU A 141 10.01 14.86 3.85
N LYS A 142 10.66 15.66 4.71
CA LYS A 142 11.88 15.24 5.43
C LYS A 142 11.55 14.41 6.67
N LYS A 143 10.44 14.72 7.33
CA LYS A 143 10.00 14.06 8.57
C LYS A 143 8.49 13.82 8.52
N ILE A 144 8.07 12.72 9.09
CA ILE A 144 6.67 12.41 9.37
C ILE A 144 6.50 12.47 10.87
N LYS A 145 5.49 13.21 11.33
CA LYS A 145 5.07 13.15 12.74
C LYS A 145 4.15 11.94 12.89
N LEU A 146 4.58 10.96 13.64
CA LEU A 146 3.81 9.76 14.00
C LEU A 146 2.89 10.03 15.17
#